data_a079cb154ea27c64ddcfcb335655b3a2
#
_entry.id   a079cb154ea27c64ddcfcb335655b3a2
#
_cell.length_a   1.000
_cell.length_b   1.000
_cell.length_c   1.000
_cell.angle_alpha   90.00
_cell.angle_beta   90.00
_cell.angle_gamma   90.00
#
_symmetry.space_group_name_H-M   'P 1'
#
loop_
_entity.id
_entity.type
_entity.pdbx_description
1 polymer ?
#
loop_
_entity_poly.entity_id
_entity_poly.type
_entity_poly.pdbx_seq_one_letter_code
_entity_poly.pdbx_strand_id
1 'polypeptide(L)'
;GSFSEVRVAQHRCTQRLVAVKCIHKRALKGKEALLENEIAVLRKIDHENIVSLEETFETTTNLYLVMTLVTGGELLDRILERGTYTEKDASRVIQQVLEAVRYLHQMGIVHRDLKPENLLYESPLEDSKIVISDFGLSKMEEQGALSTACGTPAYVAPELLQQKIYGKEVDLWAVGVISYILLCGYPPFYDENDTQLYKQIVKAEYEFDSPYWDDISDSAKDFISHLLQKDPAERYNCDEALLHSW
;
A
#
# COMPACT_ATOMS: atom_id res chain seq x y z
N GLY A 1 7.42 0.70 13.72
CA GLY A 1 8.28 1.86 13.61
C GLY A 1 8.68 2.38 14.98
N SER A 2 9.93 2.76 15.13
CA SER A 2 10.51 3.19 16.40
C SER A 2 10.02 4.55 16.89
N PHE A 3 9.24 5.28 16.09
CA PHE A 3 8.87 6.68 16.37
C PHE A 3 7.40 6.91 16.67
N SER A 4 6.57 5.90 16.48
CA SER A 4 5.15 6.02 16.69
C SER A 4 4.56 4.79 17.34
N GLU A 5 3.53 4.99 18.14
CA GLU A 5 2.77 3.94 18.81
C GLU A 5 1.30 4.08 18.41
N VAL A 6 0.66 2.97 18.07
CA VAL A 6 -0.77 2.94 17.74
C VAL A 6 -1.53 2.22 18.84
N ARG A 7 -2.57 2.86 19.35
CA ARG A 7 -3.44 2.32 20.40
C ARG A 7 -4.90 2.40 20.00
N VAL A 8 -5.69 1.47 20.53
CA VAL A 8 -7.15 1.55 20.45
C VAL A 8 -7.64 2.46 21.56
N ALA A 9 -8.51 3.40 21.23
CA ALA A 9 -9.13 4.30 22.19
C ALA A 9 -10.65 4.36 21.96
N GLN A 10 -11.37 4.85 22.95
CA GLN A 10 -12.82 5.01 22.89
C GLN A 10 -13.19 6.47 23.07
N HIS A 11 -14.03 6.98 22.17
CA HIS A 11 -14.57 8.33 22.30
C HIS A 11 -15.54 8.38 23.48
N ARG A 12 -15.31 9.28 24.43
CA ARG A 12 -16.06 9.33 25.69
C ARG A 12 -17.57 9.54 25.52
N CYS A 13 -17.96 10.39 24.58
CA CYS A 13 -19.36 10.74 24.38
C CYS A 13 -20.11 9.73 23.51
N THR A 14 -19.51 9.27 22.43
CA THR A 14 -20.17 8.39 21.46
C THR A 14 -19.92 6.90 21.70
N GLN A 15 -18.97 6.56 22.58
CA GLN A 15 -18.51 5.18 22.83
C GLN A 15 -17.87 4.51 21.61
N ARG A 16 -17.61 5.26 20.53
CA ARG A 16 -17.00 4.76 19.29
C ARG A 16 -15.53 4.43 19.52
N LEU A 17 -15.10 3.28 19.03
CA LEU A 17 -13.70 2.87 19.06
C LEU A 17 -12.95 3.47 17.87
N VAL A 18 -11.74 3.97 18.13
CA VAL A 18 -10.86 4.60 17.15
C VAL A 18 -9.43 4.11 17.35
N ALA A 19 -8.59 4.27 16.32
CA ALA A 19 -7.15 4.08 16.43
C ALA A 19 -6.49 5.43 16.69
N VAL A 20 -5.58 5.49 17.64
CA VAL A 20 -4.82 6.70 17.95
C VAL A 20 -3.34 6.42 17.70
N LYS A 21 -2.74 7.16 16.76
CA LYS A 21 -1.31 7.11 16.50
C LYS A 21 -0.65 8.25 17.28
N CYS A 22 0.27 7.88 18.16
CA CYS A 22 1.05 8.83 18.95
C CYS A 22 2.42 9.02 18.32
N ILE A 23 2.77 10.26 18.01
CA ILE A 23 4.07 10.63 17.44
C ILE A 23 4.80 11.53 18.44
N HIS A 24 6.01 11.12 18.84
CA HIS A 24 6.86 11.93 19.71
C HIS A 24 7.51 13.06 18.91
N LYS A 25 7.31 14.31 19.33
CA LYS A 25 7.85 15.49 18.63
C LYS A 25 9.38 15.47 18.50
N ARG A 26 10.08 14.84 19.43
CA ARG A 26 11.53 14.68 19.37
C ARG A 26 12.01 13.93 18.12
N ALA A 27 11.20 12.99 17.65
CA ALA A 27 11.51 12.22 16.45
C ALA A 27 11.36 13.04 15.15
N LEU A 28 10.72 14.20 15.23
CA LEU A 28 10.40 15.06 14.10
C LEU A 28 11.30 16.29 13.94
N LYS A 29 12.42 16.36 14.66
CA LYS A 29 13.33 17.49 14.59
C LYS A 29 13.66 17.89 13.15
N GLY A 30 13.30 19.12 12.79
CA GLY A 30 13.53 19.66 11.46
C GLY A 30 12.50 19.25 10.40
N LYS A 31 11.46 18.47 10.76
CA LYS A 31 10.44 17.96 9.84
C LYS A 31 9.01 18.39 10.19
N GLU A 32 8.84 19.29 11.15
CA GLU A 32 7.52 19.70 11.65
C GLU A 32 6.66 20.32 10.54
N ALA A 33 7.25 21.15 9.69
CA ALA A 33 6.55 21.79 8.58
C ALA A 33 6.07 20.77 7.53
N LEU A 34 6.88 19.74 7.24
CA LEU A 34 6.50 18.65 6.33
C LEU A 34 5.34 17.85 6.89
N LEU A 35 5.39 17.56 8.20
CA LEU A 35 4.31 16.83 8.88
C LEU A 35 3.00 17.62 8.85
N GLU A 36 3.04 18.92 9.12
CA GLU A 36 1.85 19.78 9.08
C GLU A 36 1.19 19.77 7.71
N ASN A 37 1.98 19.85 6.64
CA ASN A 37 1.49 19.79 5.28
C ASN A 37 0.84 18.43 4.96
N GLU A 38 1.47 17.33 5.37
CA GLU A 38 0.91 15.99 5.18
C GLU A 38 -0.38 15.79 5.96
N ILE A 39 -0.45 16.26 7.20
CA ILE A 39 -1.67 16.20 8.00
C ILE A 39 -2.79 17.02 7.35
N ALA A 40 -2.49 18.19 6.83
CA ALA A 40 -3.47 19.02 6.12
C ALA A 40 -4.04 18.29 4.89
N VAL A 41 -3.20 17.54 4.17
CA VAL A 41 -3.63 16.70 3.05
C VAL A 41 -4.47 15.53 3.54
N LEU A 42 -4.04 14.82 4.59
CA LEU A 42 -4.76 13.69 5.17
C LEU A 42 -6.17 14.07 5.64
N ARG A 43 -6.34 15.26 6.17
CA ARG A 43 -7.65 15.78 6.60
C ARG A 43 -8.63 15.95 5.43
N LYS A 44 -8.13 16.14 4.21
CA LYS A 44 -8.95 16.31 3.01
C LYS A 44 -9.33 14.98 2.37
N ILE A 45 -8.71 13.87 2.77
CA ILE A 45 -8.98 12.56 2.21
C ILE A 45 -10.30 12.03 2.75
N ASP A 46 -11.20 11.71 1.82
CA ASP A 46 -12.48 11.08 2.10
C ASP A 46 -12.74 10.07 1.00
N HIS A 47 -12.38 8.81 1.26
CA HIS A 47 -12.60 7.71 0.34
C HIS A 47 -12.88 6.43 1.13
N GLU A 48 -13.84 5.65 0.66
CA GLU A 48 -14.28 4.43 1.35
C GLU A 48 -13.21 3.35 1.49
N ASN A 49 -12.19 3.36 0.62
CA ASN A 49 -11.10 2.38 0.64
C ASN A 49 -9.80 2.94 1.21
N ILE A 50 -9.88 4.01 1.96
CA ILE A 50 -8.72 4.62 2.63
C ILE A 50 -9.10 4.94 4.08
N VAL A 51 -8.20 4.60 5.01
CA VAL A 51 -8.38 4.94 6.43
C VAL A 51 -8.39 6.46 6.59
N SER A 52 -9.43 6.97 7.27
CA SER A 52 -9.64 8.41 7.47
C SER A 52 -8.95 8.92 8.73
N LEU A 53 -8.35 10.12 8.61
CA LEU A 53 -7.92 10.90 9.76
C LEU A 53 -9.11 11.72 10.27
N GLU A 54 -9.58 11.45 11.47
CA GLU A 54 -10.78 12.08 12.03
C GLU A 54 -10.45 13.36 12.80
N GLU A 55 -9.44 13.30 13.68
CA GLU A 55 -9.04 14.40 14.53
C GLU A 55 -7.54 14.37 14.80
N THR A 56 -7.00 15.51 15.22
CA THR A 56 -5.63 15.62 15.71
C THR A 56 -5.61 16.37 17.04
N PHE A 57 -4.76 15.91 17.94
CA PHE A 57 -4.50 16.57 19.22
C PHE A 57 -3.00 16.77 19.39
N GLU A 58 -2.61 17.85 20.03
CA GLU A 58 -1.22 18.20 20.21
C GLU A 58 -0.94 18.56 21.67
N THR A 59 0.15 18.03 22.20
CA THR A 59 0.74 18.44 23.48
C THR A 59 2.13 19.03 23.23
N THR A 60 2.80 19.47 24.28
CA THR A 60 4.17 19.98 24.15
C THR A 60 5.18 18.93 23.66
N THR A 61 4.91 17.65 23.91
CA THR A 61 5.83 16.54 23.62
C THR A 61 5.32 15.59 22.52
N ASN A 62 4.01 15.53 22.28
CA ASN A 62 3.41 14.53 21.41
C ASN A 62 2.37 15.12 20.47
N LEU A 63 2.23 14.45 19.33
CA LEU A 63 1.14 14.65 18.38
C LEU A 63 0.32 13.37 18.33
N TYR A 64 -1.00 13.52 18.42
CA TYR A 64 -1.95 12.39 18.39
C TYR A 64 -2.82 12.48 17.15
N LEU A 65 -2.84 11.42 16.37
CA LEU A 65 -3.68 11.29 15.17
C LEU A 65 -4.79 10.29 15.46
N VAL A 66 -6.03 10.75 15.43
CA VAL A 66 -7.21 9.90 15.64
C VAL A 66 -7.70 9.44 14.27
N MET A 67 -7.67 8.14 14.06
CA MET A 67 -7.97 7.51 12.79
C MET A 67 -9.09 6.48 12.93
N THR A 68 -9.74 6.17 11.82
CA THR A 68 -10.73 5.08 11.79
C THR A 68 -10.07 3.77 12.22
N LEU A 69 -10.72 3.06 13.15
CA LEU A 69 -10.27 1.73 13.57
C LEU A 69 -10.68 0.69 12.53
N VAL A 70 -9.73 -0.14 12.13
CA VAL A 70 -9.91 -1.22 11.17
C VAL A 70 -9.70 -2.54 11.90
N THR A 71 -10.67 -3.44 11.85
CA THR A 71 -10.73 -4.64 12.71
C THR A 71 -10.71 -5.97 11.97
N GLY A 72 -10.71 -5.95 10.62
CA GLY A 72 -10.81 -7.16 9.81
C GLY A 72 -9.51 -7.90 9.54
N GLY A 73 -8.37 -7.37 9.99
CA GLY A 73 -7.06 -7.97 9.78
C GLY A 73 -6.49 -7.76 8.39
N GLU A 74 -5.30 -8.29 8.17
CA GLU A 74 -4.58 -8.14 6.90
C GLU A 74 -5.17 -9.01 5.80
N LEU A 75 -5.08 -8.53 4.56
CA LEU A 75 -5.57 -9.23 3.37
C LEU A 75 -5.02 -10.65 3.24
N LEU A 76 -3.71 -10.81 3.34
CA LEU A 76 -3.07 -12.13 3.15
C LEU A 76 -3.45 -13.12 4.24
N ASP A 77 -3.60 -12.68 5.48
CA ASP A 77 -4.00 -13.56 6.59
C ASP A 77 -5.40 -14.12 6.35
N ARG A 78 -6.34 -13.31 5.89
CA ARG A 78 -7.69 -13.77 5.59
C ARG A 78 -7.72 -14.76 4.42
N ILE A 79 -6.89 -14.53 3.40
CA ILE A 79 -6.77 -15.45 2.26
C ILE A 79 -6.28 -16.81 2.74
N LEU A 80 -5.27 -16.85 3.60
CA LEU A 80 -4.72 -18.09 4.16
C LEU A 80 -5.74 -18.83 5.02
N GLU A 81 -6.51 -18.14 5.84
CA GLU A 81 -7.55 -18.74 6.68
C GLU A 81 -8.69 -19.32 5.85
N ARG A 82 -9.09 -18.65 4.78
CA ARG A 82 -10.22 -19.04 3.93
C ARG A 82 -9.93 -20.28 3.10
N GLY A 83 -8.67 -20.51 2.70
CA GLY A 83 -8.23 -21.67 1.93
C GLY A 83 -8.62 -21.68 0.46
N THR A 84 -9.63 -20.95 0.04
CA THR A 84 -10.07 -20.80 -1.36
C THR A 84 -10.10 -19.33 -1.75
N TYR A 85 -9.46 -19.01 -2.88
CA TYR A 85 -9.40 -17.64 -3.38
C TYR A 85 -9.41 -17.66 -4.89
N THR A 86 -10.42 -17.02 -5.50
CA THR A 86 -10.63 -17.05 -6.94
C THR A 86 -10.07 -15.80 -7.61
N GLU A 87 -9.90 -15.88 -8.95
CA GLU A 87 -9.55 -14.68 -9.73
C GLU A 87 -10.58 -13.55 -9.56
N LYS A 88 -11.85 -13.90 -9.42
CA LYS A 88 -12.91 -12.93 -9.16
C LYS A 88 -12.73 -12.22 -7.84
N ASP A 89 -12.35 -12.94 -6.79
CA ASP A 89 -12.05 -12.37 -5.48
C ASP A 89 -10.85 -11.42 -5.58
N ALA A 90 -9.78 -11.85 -6.25
CA ALA A 90 -8.59 -11.02 -6.48
C ALA A 90 -8.92 -9.76 -7.27
N SER A 91 -9.69 -9.89 -8.34
CA SER A 91 -10.11 -8.76 -9.18
C SER A 91 -10.89 -7.71 -8.38
N ARG A 92 -11.80 -8.15 -7.51
CA ARG A 92 -12.58 -7.24 -6.65
C ARG A 92 -11.71 -6.48 -5.66
N VAL A 93 -10.72 -7.14 -5.08
CA VAL A 93 -9.76 -6.50 -4.18
C VAL A 93 -8.94 -5.46 -4.94
N ILE A 94 -8.39 -5.84 -6.08
CA ILE A 94 -7.55 -4.96 -6.88
C ILE A 94 -8.33 -3.76 -7.42
N GLN A 95 -9.60 -3.93 -7.78
CA GLN A 95 -10.47 -2.82 -8.17
C GLN A 95 -10.56 -1.78 -7.05
N GLN A 96 -10.80 -2.22 -5.82
CA GLN A 96 -10.89 -1.33 -4.66
C GLN A 96 -9.56 -0.59 -4.42
N VAL A 97 -8.44 -1.30 -4.52
CA VAL A 97 -7.11 -0.69 -4.38
C VAL A 97 -6.87 0.35 -5.46
N LEU A 98 -7.18 0.03 -6.71
CA LEU A 98 -7.01 0.95 -7.85
C LEU A 98 -7.87 2.20 -7.72
N GLU A 99 -9.11 2.07 -7.25
CA GLU A 99 -9.98 3.22 -7.03
C GLU A 99 -9.42 4.15 -5.95
N ALA A 100 -8.90 3.58 -4.86
CA ALA A 100 -8.24 4.35 -3.81
C ALA A 100 -6.97 5.05 -4.31
N VAL A 101 -6.13 4.33 -5.04
CA VAL A 101 -4.89 4.88 -5.63
C VAL A 101 -5.21 5.98 -6.64
N ARG A 102 -6.23 5.79 -7.48
CA ARG A 102 -6.69 6.82 -8.41
C ARG A 102 -7.10 8.10 -7.67
N TYR A 103 -7.86 7.97 -6.61
CA TYR A 103 -8.26 9.09 -5.77
C TYR A 103 -7.05 9.85 -5.21
N LEU A 104 -6.07 9.12 -4.67
CA LEU A 104 -4.82 9.73 -4.18
C LEU A 104 -4.07 10.45 -5.28
N HIS A 105 -3.94 9.83 -6.45
CA HIS A 105 -3.24 10.42 -7.59
C HIS A 105 -3.91 11.69 -8.11
N GLN A 106 -5.25 11.71 -8.10
CA GLN A 106 -6.02 12.93 -8.45
C GLN A 106 -5.76 14.07 -7.49
N MET A 107 -5.43 13.78 -6.24
CA MET A 107 -5.05 14.77 -5.23
C MET A 107 -3.55 15.12 -5.24
N GLY A 108 -2.79 14.56 -6.17
CA GLY A 108 -1.35 14.77 -6.25
C GLY A 108 -0.54 13.98 -5.23
N ILE A 109 -1.13 12.96 -4.62
CA ILE A 109 -0.49 12.12 -3.60
C ILE A 109 -0.02 10.82 -4.24
N VAL A 110 1.25 10.48 -3.99
CA VAL A 110 1.84 9.18 -4.33
C VAL A 110 2.05 8.40 -3.04
N HIS A 111 1.52 7.17 -2.97
CA HIS A 111 1.63 6.36 -1.76
C HIS A 111 3.07 5.94 -1.46
N ARG A 112 3.75 5.39 -2.44
CA ARG A 112 5.15 4.89 -2.44
C ARG A 112 5.42 3.62 -1.65
N ASP A 113 4.53 3.21 -0.75
CA ASP A 113 4.73 2.07 0.14
C ASP A 113 3.54 1.10 0.12
N LEU A 114 2.93 0.90 -1.04
CA LEU A 114 1.88 -0.10 -1.20
C LEU A 114 2.46 -1.50 -1.09
N LYS A 115 1.92 -2.26 -0.17
CA LYS A 115 2.30 -3.65 0.10
C LYS A 115 1.12 -4.37 0.77
N PRO A 116 1.09 -5.70 0.76
CA PRO A 116 -0.03 -6.45 1.33
C PRO A 116 -0.32 -6.11 2.81
N GLU A 117 0.70 -5.79 3.59
CA GLU A 117 0.57 -5.43 5.00
C GLU A 117 -0.22 -4.14 5.23
N ASN A 118 -0.28 -3.26 4.22
CA ASN A 118 -1.04 -2.01 4.27
C ASN A 118 -2.45 -2.14 3.71
N LEU A 119 -2.84 -3.33 3.27
CA LEU A 119 -4.18 -3.63 2.79
C LEU A 119 -4.93 -4.41 3.86
N LEU A 120 -5.90 -3.74 4.48
CA LEU A 120 -6.65 -4.28 5.62
C LEU A 120 -8.12 -4.40 5.29
N TYR A 121 -8.79 -5.39 5.89
CA TYR A 121 -10.24 -5.44 5.86
C TYR A 121 -10.82 -4.52 6.94
N GLU A 122 -11.82 -3.73 6.58
CA GLU A 122 -12.47 -2.81 7.51
C GLU A 122 -13.09 -3.53 8.71
N SER A 123 -13.69 -4.69 8.47
CA SER A 123 -14.37 -5.48 9.49
C SER A 123 -14.10 -6.99 9.31
N PRO A 124 -14.42 -7.82 10.32
CA PRO A 124 -14.27 -9.27 10.21
C PRO A 124 -15.31 -9.95 9.30
N LEU A 125 -16.29 -9.23 8.78
CA LEU A 125 -17.32 -9.79 7.89
C LEU A 125 -16.75 -10.24 6.55
N GLU A 126 -17.31 -11.28 5.96
CA GLU A 126 -16.83 -11.83 4.67
C GLU A 126 -16.92 -10.84 3.52
N ASP A 127 -17.94 -10.00 3.51
CA ASP A 127 -18.17 -8.97 2.48
C ASP A 127 -17.50 -7.64 2.79
N SER A 128 -16.60 -7.61 3.78
CA SER A 128 -15.89 -6.38 4.14
C SER A 128 -15.09 -5.83 2.98
N LYS A 129 -15.09 -4.52 2.87
CA LYS A 129 -14.24 -3.81 1.92
C LYS A 129 -12.79 -3.77 2.41
N ILE A 130 -11.88 -3.58 1.44
CA ILE A 130 -10.47 -3.33 1.67
C ILE A 130 -10.25 -1.84 1.92
N VAL A 131 -9.37 -1.52 2.86
CA VAL A 131 -8.91 -0.16 3.09
C VAL A 131 -7.39 -0.11 3.10
N ILE A 132 -6.84 0.97 2.54
CA ILE A 132 -5.41 1.25 2.57
C ILE A 132 -5.09 2.00 3.86
N SER A 133 -4.10 1.51 4.59
CA SER A 133 -3.64 2.12 5.84
C SER A 133 -2.26 2.76 5.68
N ASP A 134 -1.87 3.58 6.67
CA ASP A 134 -0.52 4.11 6.89
C ASP A 134 0.14 4.83 5.71
N PHE A 135 -0.65 5.39 4.79
CA PHE A 135 -0.06 6.21 3.74
C PHE A 135 0.20 7.66 4.25
N GLY A 136 1.15 8.33 3.64
CA GLY A 136 1.48 9.72 3.96
C GLY A 136 2.44 9.88 5.15
N LEU A 137 2.15 9.23 6.28
CA LEU A 137 3.02 9.27 7.45
C LEU A 137 4.24 8.38 7.30
N SER A 138 4.10 7.24 6.63
CA SER A 138 5.22 6.36 6.29
C SER A 138 6.29 7.06 5.47
N LYS A 139 5.90 7.98 4.60
CA LYS A 139 6.84 8.79 3.81
C LYS A 139 7.80 9.60 4.66
N MET A 140 7.32 10.18 5.75
CA MET A 140 8.16 10.99 6.63
C MET A 140 9.13 10.16 7.44
N GLU A 141 8.70 9.01 7.91
CA GLU A 141 9.54 8.08 8.65
C GLU A 141 10.69 7.55 7.76
N GLU A 142 10.39 7.27 6.49
CA GLU A 142 11.38 6.79 5.54
C GLU A 142 12.34 7.86 5.03
N GLN A 143 11.90 9.09 4.87
CA GLN A 143 12.78 10.19 4.45
C GLN A 143 13.88 10.50 5.47
N GLY A 144 13.69 10.13 6.74
CA GLY A 144 14.74 10.20 7.76
C GLY A 144 15.70 9.01 7.74
N ALA A 145 15.34 7.94 7.05
CA ALA A 145 16.09 6.68 6.98
C ALA A 145 16.59 6.35 5.58
N LEU A 146 16.92 7.36 4.80
CA LEU A 146 17.29 7.26 3.37
C LEU A 146 18.50 6.37 3.05
N SER A 147 19.04 5.66 4.00
CA SER A 147 20.22 4.84 3.75
C SER A 147 20.02 3.35 3.95
N THR A 148 18.89 2.94 4.48
CA THR A 148 18.65 1.52 4.67
C THR A 148 17.21 1.20 4.31
N ALA A 149 17.04 0.62 3.16
CA ALA A 149 15.83 -0.10 2.82
C ALA A 149 15.60 -1.19 3.88
N CYS A 150 15.09 -0.81 5.04
CA CYS A 150 14.54 -1.76 6.00
C CYS A 150 13.17 -2.18 5.52
N GLY A 151 13.13 -2.89 4.42
CA GLY A 151 11.94 -3.47 3.84
C GLY A 151 12.36 -4.34 2.69
N THR A 152 11.64 -5.40 2.44
CA THR A 152 11.90 -6.27 1.30
C THR A 152 11.72 -5.45 0.03
N PRO A 153 12.74 -5.26 -0.83
CA PRO A 153 12.62 -4.48 -2.06
C PRO A 153 11.66 -5.11 -3.08
N ALA A 154 11.07 -6.25 -2.75
CA ALA A 154 10.20 -7.03 -3.63
C ALA A 154 9.01 -6.25 -4.20
N TYR A 155 8.54 -5.19 -3.52
CA TYR A 155 7.41 -4.37 -3.94
C TYR A 155 7.81 -3.05 -4.59
N VAL A 156 9.07 -2.71 -4.57
CA VAL A 156 9.59 -1.40 -4.99
C VAL A 156 9.87 -1.37 -6.49
N ALA A 157 9.36 -0.33 -7.17
CA ALA A 157 9.54 -0.17 -8.61
C ALA A 157 11.01 0.03 -9.01
N PRO A 158 11.40 -0.37 -10.24
CA PRO A 158 12.78 -0.23 -10.73
C PRO A 158 13.33 1.18 -10.63
N GLU A 159 12.56 2.19 -11.02
CA GLU A 159 12.98 3.60 -11.00
C GLU A 159 13.27 4.08 -9.58
N LEU A 160 12.55 3.58 -8.58
CA LEU A 160 12.76 3.95 -7.19
C LEU A 160 14.05 3.31 -6.64
N LEU A 161 14.30 2.03 -6.97
CA LEU A 161 15.54 1.34 -6.61
C LEU A 161 16.78 1.99 -7.25
N GLN A 162 16.64 2.49 -8.46
CA GLN A 162 17.71 3.17 -9.18
C GLN A 162 17.89 4.63 -8.76
N GLN A 163 17.16 5.10 -7.79
CA GLN A 163 17.16 6.48 -7.28
C GLN A 163 16.90 7.51 -8.39
N LYS A 164 16.14 7.13 -9.41
CA LYS A 164 15.69 8.03 -10.46
C LYS A 164 14.54 8.90 -9.99
N ILE A 165 14.26 9.95 -10.72
CA ILE A 165 13.03 10.72 -10.54
C ILE A 165 11.85 9.77 -10.76
N TYR A 166 10.94 9.71 -9.80
CA TYR A 166 9.77 8.86 -9.87
C TYR A 166 8.48 9.67 -9.70
N GLY A 167 7.38 9.10 -10.14
CA GLY A 167 6.05 9.69 -10.02
C GLY A 167 5.01 8.67 -9.56
N LYS A 168 3.78 8.93 -9.94
CA LYS A 168 2.60 8.10 -9.60
C LYS A 168 2.73 6.65 -10.04
N GLU A 169 3.51 6.39 -11.07
CA GLU A 169 3.67 5.08 -11.70
C GLU A 169 4.25 4.03 -10.76
N VAL A 170 4.97 4.44 -9.71
CA VAL A 170 5.52 3.49 -8.72
C VAL A 170 4.42 2.73 -7.99
N ASP A 171 3.27 3.37 -7.77
CA ASP A 171 2.12 2.73 -7.12
C ASP A 171 1.49 1.65 -8.01
N LEU A 172 1.47 1.86 -9.31
CA LEU A 172 0.94 0.89 -10.28
C LEU A 172 1.83 -0.36 -10.37
N TRP A 173 3.15 -0.19 -10.29
CA TRP A 173 4.07 -1.32 -10.16
C TRP A 173 3.73 -2.15 -8.92
N ALA A 174 3.56 -1.51 -7.77
CA ALA A 174 3.21 -2.18 -6.53
C ALA A 174 1.88 -2.93 -6.64
N VAL A 175 0.88 -2.36 -7.30
CA VAL A 175 -0.40 -3.05 -7.58
C VAL A 175 -0.17 -4.30 -8.42
N GLY A 176 0.71 -4.24 -9.40
CA GLY A 176 1.11 -5.41 -10.23
C GLY A 176 1.72 -6.52 -9.38
N VAL A 177 2.62 -6.19 -8.48
CA VAL A 177 3.25 -7.15 -7.55
C VAL A 177 2.19 -7.78 -6.64
N ILE A 178 1.31 -6.98 -6.07
CA ILE A 178 0.24 -7.46 -5.20
C ILE A 178 -0.70 -8.40 -5.96
N SER A 179 -1.10 -8.03 -7.18
CA SER A 179 -1.95 -8.85 -8.04
C SER A 179 -1.32 -10.23 -8.33
N TYR A 180 -0.03 -10.23 -8.61
CA TYR A 180 0.72 -11.47 -8.82
C TYR A 180 0.65 -12.39 -7.60
N ILE A 181 0.90 -11.83 -6.41
CA ILE A 181 0.86 -12.59 -5.15
C ILE A 181 -0.53 -13.15 -4.87
N LEU A 182 -1.58 -12.37 -5.09
CA LEU A 182 -2.96 -12.80 -4.85
C LEU A 182 -3.35 -14.00 -5.71
N LEU A 183 -2.79 -14.10 -6.92
CA LEU A 183 -3.16 -15.15 -7.87
C LEU A 183 -2.37 -16.44 -7.69
N CYS A 184 -1.13 -16.37 -7.24
CA CYS A 184 -0.28 -17.57 -7.15
C CYS A 184 0.24 -17.88 -5.75
N GLY A 185 0.23 -16.92 -4.82
CA GLY A 185 0.67 -17.12 -3.44
C GLY A 185 2.14 -16.82 -3.17
N TYR A 186 2.90 -16.41 -4.16
CA TYR A 186 4.32 -16.05 -4.00
C TYR A 186 4.66 -14.79 -4.81
N PRO A 187 5.71 -14.03 -4.43
CA PRO A 187 6.06 -12.79 -5.13
C PRO A 187 6.71 -13.05 -6.50
N PRO A 188 6.56 -12.11 -7.46
CA PRO A 188 7.17 -12.25 -8.79
C PRO A 188 8.69 -12.11 -8.77
N PHE A 189 9.25 -11.43 -7.79
CA PHE A 189 10.68 -11.23 -7.62
C PHE A 189 11.10 -11.76 -6.27
N TYR A 190 11.98 -12.73 -6.28
CA TYR A 190 12.51 -13.34 -5.06
C TYR A 190 13.94 -13.84 -5.27
N ASP A 191 14.81 -13.54 -4.32
CA ASP A 191 16.13 -14.14 -4.20
C ASP A 191 16.61 -13.95 -2.76
N GLU A 192 17.33 -14.93 -2.23
CA GLU A 192 17.94 -14.85 -0.89
C GLU A 192 19.04 -13.77 -0.84
N ASN A 193 19.69 -13.53 -1.99
CA ASN A 193 20.69 -12.48 -2.15
C ASN A 193 20.03 -11.19 -2.62
N ASP A 194 20.13 -10.12 -1.82
CA ASP A 194 19.52 -8.83 -2.12
C ASP A 194 20.03 -8.21 -3.44
N THR A 195 21.29 -8.44 -3.77
CA THR A 195 21.89 -7.95 -5.03
C THR A 195 21.23 -8.61 -6.24
N GLN A 196 20.97 -9.91 -6.18
CA GLN A 196 20.28 -10.63 -7.25
C GLN A 196 18.81 -10.22 -7.35
N LEU A 197 18.16 -10.06 -6.21
CA LEU A 197 16.78 -9.55 -6.17
C LEU A 197 16.67 -8.18 -6.82
N TYR A 198 17.59 -7.28 -6.49
CA TYR A 198 17.68 -5.95 -7.10
C TYR A 198 17.82 -6.03 -8.63
N LYS A 199 18.70 -6.90 -9.13
CA LYS A 199 18.89 -7.09 -10.59
C LYS A 199 17.63 -7.59 -11.27
N GLN A 200 16.91 -8.52 -10.66
CA GLN A 200 15.63 -9.03 -11.20
C GLN A 200 14.60 -7.91 -11.34
N ILE A 201 14.46 -7.09 -10.30
CA ILE A 201 13.50 -5.98 -10.30
C ILE A 201 13.84 -4.94 -11.34
N VAL A 202 15.11 -4.51 -11.40
CA VAL A 202 15.58 -3.48 -12.34
C VAL A 202 15.38 -3.91 -13.80
N LYS A 203 15.54 -5.20 -14.09
CA LYS A 203 15.30 -5.75 -15.42
C LYS A 203 13.85 -6.12 -15.68
N ALA A 204 13.00 -6.09 -14.65
CA ALA A 204 11.62 -6.59 -14.68
C ALA A 204 11.57 -8.05 -15.17
N GLU A 205 12.48 -8.88 -14.67
CA GLU A 205 12.52 -10.31 -14.99
C GLU A 205 11.63 -11.09 -14.05
N TYR A 206 10.49 -11.55 -14.54
CA TYR A 206 9.56 -12.42 -13.83
C TYR A 206 8.91 -13.39 -14.81
N GLU A 207 8.35 -14.45 -14.30
CA GLU A 207 7.70 -15.49 -15.11
C GLU A 207 6.37 -15.92 -14.47
N PHE A 208 5.50 -16.47 -15.29
CA PHE A 208 4.27 -17.13 -14.84
C PHE A 208 4.54 -18.63 -14.76
N ASP A 209 5.06 -19.09 -13.62
CA ASP A 209 5.61 -20.43 -13.47
C ASP A 209 4.54 -21.53 -13.46
N SER A 210 4.84 -22.66 -14.14
CA SER A 210 4.06 -23.87 -14.02
C SER A 210 4.43 -24.61 -12.72
N PRO A 211 3.48 -25.30 -12.07
CA PRO A 211 2.06 -25.43 -12.42
C PRO A 211 1.17 -24.31 -11.89
N TYR A 212 1.71 -23.36 -11.15
CA TYR A 212 0.95 -22.38 -10.35
C TYR A 212 0.08 -21.43 -11.20
N TRP A 213 0.54 -21.13 -12.41
CA TRP A 213 -0.12 -20.20 -13.31
C TRP A 213 -0.90 -20.87 -14.45
N ASP A 214 -0.88 -22.21 -14.52
CA ASP A 214 -1.46 -22.95 -15.63
C ASP A 214 -2.98 -22.73 -15.78
N ASP A 215 -3.69 -22.61 -14.65
CA ASP A 215 -5.14 -22.46 -14.64
C ASP A 215 -5.59 -20.99 -14.49
N ILE A 216 -4.65 -20.06 -14.50
CA ILE A 216 -4.95 -18.63 -14.38
C ILE A 216 -5.15 -18.05 -15.78
N SER A 217 -6.17 -17.21 -15.94
CA SER A 217 -6.58 -16.67 -17.23
C SER A 217 -5.49 -15.83 -17.90
N ASP A 218 -5.50 -15.81 -19.22
CA ASP A 218 -4.62 -14.94 -20.01
C ASP A 218 -4.92 -13.47 -19.75
N SER A 219 -6.18 -13.13 -19.45
CA SER A 219 -6.59 -11.77 -19.08
C SER A 219 -5.88 -11.28 -17.81
N ALA A 220 -5.79 -12.14 -16.78
CA ALA A 220 -5.07 -11.80 -15.54
C ALA A 220 -3.58 -11.58 -15.79
N LYS A 221 -2.96 -12.45 -16.59
CA LYS A 221 -1.55 -12.35 -16.97
C LYS A 221 -1.28 -11.07 -17.78
N ASP A 222 -2.15 -10.73 -18.70
CA ASP A 222 -2.08 -9.51 -19.49
C ASP A 222 -2.15 -8.26 -18.60
N PHE A 223 -3.09 -8.25 -17.68
CA PHE A 223 -3.24 -7.16 -16.70
C PHE A 223 -1.95 -6.94 -15.90
N ILE A 224 -1.38 -7.98 -15.34
CA ILE A 224 -0.12 -7.93 -14.58
C ILE A 224 1.03 -7.43 -15.45
N SER A 225 1.11 -7.94 -16.68
CA SER A 225 2.18 -7.56 -17.62
C SER A 225 2.20 -6.07 -17.93
N HIS A 226 1.03 -5.43 -17.99
CA HIS A 226 0.92 -3.98 -18.23
C HIS A 226 1.27 -3.14 -16.99
N LEU A 227 1.22 -3.72 -15.80
CA LEU A 227 1.63 -3.06 -14.56
C LEU A 227 3.10 -3.28 -14.23
N LEU A 228 3.66 -4.44 -14.55
CA LEU A 228 5.07 -4.77 -14.31
C LEU A 228 5.95 -4.40 -15.50
N GLN A 229 5.77 -3.19 -16.02
CA GLN A 229 6.60 -2.62 -17.08
C GLN A 229 7.81 -1.90 -16.47
N LYS A 230 8.99 -2.16 -16.99
CA LYS A 230 10.23 -1.51 -16.55
C LYS A 230 10.18 0.00 -16.76
N ASP A 231 9.69 0.42 -17.92
CA ASP A 231 9.53 1.84 -18.27
C ASP A 231 8.24 2.37 -17.66
N PRO A 232 8.31 3.35 -16.74
CA PRO A 232 7.10 3.95 -16.16
C PRO A 232 6.15 4.55 -17.20
N ALA A 233 6.68 5.04 -18.31
CA ALA A 233 5.88 5.64 -19.38
C ALA A 233 4.99 4.61 -20.12
N GLU A 234 5.41 3.35 -20.14
CA GLU A 234 4.65 2.25 -20.76
C GLU A 234 3.71 1.54 -19.80
N ARG A 235 3.89 1.76 -18.51
CA ARG A 235 3.08 1.16 -17.46
C ARG A 235 1.69 1.77 -17.46
N TYR A 236 0.65 0.96 -17.23
CA TYR A 236 -0.71 1.46 -17.08
C TYR A 236 -0.81 2.46 -15.92
N ASN A 237 -1.62 3.50 -16.13
CA ASN A 237 -2.12 4.34 -15.03
C ASN A 237 -3.39 3.71 -14.43
N CYS A 238 -3.95 4.34 -13.39
CA CYS A 238 -5.14 3.81 -12.72
C CYS A 238 -6.35 3.70 -13.65
N ASP A 239 -6.56 4.68 -14.52
CA ASP A 239 -7.72 4.69 -15.43
C ASP A 239 -7.62 3.56 -16.45
N GLU A 240 -6.44 3.35 -17.02
CA GLU A 240 -6.20 2.25 -17.95
C GLU A 240 -6.36 0.89 -17.25
N ALA A 241 -5.84 0.76 -16.04
CA ALA A 241 -5.96 -0.48 -15.27
C ALA A 241 -7.42 -0.79 -14.91
N LEU A 242 -8.20 0.21 -14.51
CA LEU A 242 -9.61 0.05 -14.19
C LEU A 242 -10.49 -0.29 -15.40
N LEU A 243 -10.05 0.11 -16.59
CA LEU A 243 -10.74 -0.22 -17.84
C LEU A 243 -10.39 -1.60 -18.38
N HIS A 244 -9.37 -2.27 -17.84
CA HIS A 244 -8.98 -3.60 -18.27
C HIS A 244 -10.10 -4.61 -17.96
N SER A 245 -10.26 -5.59 -18.84
CA SER A 245 -11.33 -6.60 -18.75
C SER A 245 -11.20 -7.56 -17.55
N TRP A 246 -10.00 -7.66 -16.98
CA TRP A 246 -9.80 -8.45 -15.79
C TRP A 246 -10.22 -7.66 -14.56
#